data_96a305da84de526a715c940b11f8c5c7
#
_entry.id   96a305da84de526a715c940b11f8c5c7
#
_cell.length_a   1.000
_cell.length_b   1.000
_cell.length_c   1.000
_cell.angle_alpha   90.00
_cell.angle_beta   90.00
_cell.angle_gamma   90.00
#
_symmetry.space_group_name_H-M   'P 1'
#
loop_
_entity.id
_entity.type
_entity.pdbx_description
1 polymer ?
#
loop_
_entity_poly.entity_id
_entity_poly.type
_entity_poly.pdbx_seq_one_letter_code
_entity_poly.pdbx_strand_id
1 'polypeptide(L)'
;FELLDDAFLNKGTAFTESERKKLGLDGLLPPCVEDIETQAQRIYRQMERKTSLIEKRRFLMEVFNFNRTLFFHVFSEHLVELMPIVYDPVIAESIEQYSGQFVNPQCAAFLSIDHPELIEASLKQAAGDRKIRLIVVTDAEGILGIGDWGTNGVDISVGKLMVYTAAAGIDPQTVLPVVLDCGTNRETLLKDPFYLGNRHKRIYGDPYYDFVNQFVETAEKLFPDLYLHFEDFGRSNAAAILKKYQKTYPVFNDDCQGTGIITLAGILGAMKINGEKLTNHTYMCFGAGTAGAGITDRIFREMVAQGLSEKEARKHFYMVDKQGLLFDDMDDLTPEQKPFARARSEFDNAGELNNLTAAVMAVKPTILVGTSTAPKTFTEEIVKAMASWCEHPIIFPLSNPTELAEATAEDIIKWSDGKAMVATGIPAEPVEYNGVTYVIGQANNALIYPGLGLGS
;
A
#
# COMPACT_ATOMS: atom_id res chain seq x y z
N PHE A 1 -13.44 8.08 -35.89
CA PHE A 1 -12.65 7.19 -35.00
C PHE A 1 -12.42 7.78 -33.61
N GLU A 2 -12.43 9.12 -33.41
CA GLU A 2 -12.14 9.78 -32.13
C GLU A 2 -12.85 9.14 -30.93
N LEU A 3 -14.14 8.78 -31.08
CA LEU A 3 -14.90 8.16 -30.00
C LEU A 3 -14.43 6.72 -29.67
N LEU A 4 -13.99 5.96 -30.67
CA LEU A 4 -13.48 4.60 -30.48
C LEU A 4 -12.05 4.59 -29.95
N ASP A 5 -11.33 5.70 -30.09
CA ASP A 5 -9.98 5.88 -29.56
C ASP A 5 -9.97 6.46 -28.14
N ASP A 6 -11.12 6.95 -27.66
CA ASP A 6 -11.27 7.45 -26.28
C ASP A 6 -11.64 6.31 -25.32
N ALA A 7 -10.67 5.90 -24.51
CA ALA A 7 -10.83 4.80 -23.57
C ALA A 7 -11.94 4.99 -22.52
N PHE A 8 -12.34 6.23 -22.23
CA PHE A 8 -13.43 6.54 -21.29
C PHE A 8 -14.82 6.47 -21.96
N LEU A 9 -14.90 6.69 -23.26
CA LEU A 9 -16.16 6.76 -24.00
C LEU A 9 -16.43 5.53 -24.86
N ASN A 10 -15.38 4.77 -25.18
CA ASN A 10 -15.49 3.60 -26.03
C ASN A 10 -16.25 2.47 -25.33
N LYS A 11 -17.35 2.04 -25.93
CA LYS A 11 -18.16 0.89 -25.49
C LYS A 11 -17.87 -0.38 -26.31
N GLY A 12 -16.97 -0.31 -27.29
CA GLY A 12 -16.71 -1.42 -28.21
C GLY A 12 -18.00 -1.89 -28.90
N THR A 13 -18.25 -3.19 -28.91
CA THR A 13 -19.45 -3.82 -29.51
C THR A 13 -20.73 -3.57 -28.72
N ALA A 14 -20.68 -2.94 -27.53
CA ALA A 14 -21.88 -2.60 -26.76
C ALA A 14 -22.57 -1.30 -27.20
N PHE A 15 -21.99 -0.53 -28.13
CA PHE A 15 -22.76 0.54 -28.75
C PHE A 15 -24.03 -0.03 -29.42
N THR A 16 -25.19 0.41 -28.92
CA THR A 16 -26.49 0.00 -29.46
C THR A 16 -26.66 0.44 -30.91
N GLU A 17 -27.56 -0.19 -31.67
CA GLU A 17 -27.84 0.22 -33.05
C GLU A 17 -28.22 1.70 -33.17
N SER A 18 -29.00 2.21 -32.21
CA SER A 18 -29.38 3.62 -32.16
C SER A 18 -28.18 4.54 -31.94
N GLU A 19 -27.28 4.16 -31.02
CA GLU A 19 -26.04 4.91 -30.77
C GLU A 19 -25.11 4.87 -31.98
N ARG A 20 -24.93 3.69 -32.61
CA ARG A 20 -24.09 3.55 -33.80
C ARG A 20 -24.57 4.48 -34.92
N LYS A 21 -25.87 4.52 -35.18
CA LYS A 21 -26.46 5.41 -36.19
C LYS A 21 -26.29 6.88 -35.83
N LYS A 22 -26.57 7.26 -34.55
CA LYS A 22 -26.48 8.65 -34.08
C LYS A 22 -25.04 9.19 -34.07
N LEU A 23 -24.08 8.33 -33.77
CA LEU A 23 -22.67 8.68 -33.58
C LEU A 23 -21.83 8.41 -34.85
N GLY A 24 -22.44 7.94 -35.93
CA GLY A 24 -21.73 7.65 -37.18
C GLY A 24 -20.80 6.43 -37.10
N LEU A 25 -21.14 5.44 -36.28
CA LEU A 25 -20.35 4.22 -36.09
C LEU A 25 -20.79 3.05 -36.96
N ASP A 26 -21.81 3.23 -37.80
CA ASP A 26 -22.29 2.21 -38.73
C ASP A 26 -21.17 1.77 -39.68
N GLY A 27 -20.91 0.46 -39.71
CA GLY A 27 -19.86 -0.13 -40.55
C GLY A 27 -18.43 -0.03 -39.92
N LEU A 28 -18.25 0.64 -38.79
CA LEU A 28 -16.99 0.71 -38.08
C LEU A 28 -16.83 -0.38 -37.00
N LEU A 29 -17.93 -0.96 -36.56
CA LEU A 29 -17.98 -2.05 -35.59
C LEU A 29 -18.58 -3.32 -36.21
N PRO A 30 -18.26 -4.52 -35.73
CA PRO A 30 -18.95 -5.75 -36.12
C PRO A 30 -20.46 -5.61 -35.92
N PRO A 31 -21.30 -6.25 -36.77
CA PRO A 31 -22.76 -6.05 -36.75
C PRO A 31 -23.44 -6.41 -35.43
N CYS A 32 -22.91 -7.40 -34.71
CA CYS A 32 -23.50 -7.83 -33.45
C CYS A 32 -23.37 -6.72 -32.38
N VAL A 33 -24.48 -6.46 -31.69
CA VAL A 33 -24.47 -5.64 -30.46
C VAL A 33 -24.40 -6.59 -29.26
N GLU A 34 -23.41 -6.42 -28.44
CA GLU A 34 -23.20 -7.24 -27.23
C GLU A 34 -23.49 -6.46 -25.96
N ASP A 35 -23.85 -7.15 -24.92
CA ASP A 35 -23.82 -6.59 -23.54
C ASP A 35 -22.38 -6.56 -22.98
N ILE A 36 -22.21 -5.88 -21.85
CA ILE A 36 -20.90 -5.75 -21.22
C ILE A 36 -20.44 -7.09 -20.64
N GLU A 37 -21.37 -7.93 -20.18
CA GLU A 37 -21.11 -9.26 -19.62
C GLU A 37 -20.48 -10.18 -20.67
N THR A 38 -21.02 -10.19 -21.88
CA THR A 38 -20.47 -10.98 -23.00
C THR A 38 -19.07 -10.51 -23.39
N GLN A 39 -18.86 -9.19 -23.44
CA GLN A 39 -17.52 -8.64 -23.67
C GLN A 39 -16.56 -9.00 -22.54
N ALA A 40 -16.97 -8.85 -21.27
CA ALA A 40 -16.17 -9.18 -20.11
C ALA A 40 -15.73 -10.66 -20.09
N GLN A 41 -16.65 -11.58 -20.36
CA GLN A 41 -16.32 -13.01 -20.47
C GLN A 41 -15.31 -13.28 -21.59
N ARG A 42 -15.38 -12.57 -22.71
CA ARG A 42 -14.41 -12.71 -23.80
C ARG A 42 -13.03 -12.23 -23.37
N ILE A 43 -12.95 -11.09 -22.71
CA ILE A 43 -11.69 -10.53 -22.17
C ILE A 43 -11.10 -11.49 -21.14
N TYR A 44 -11.89 -11.94 -20.18
CA TYR A 44 -11.43 -12.86 -19.14
C TYR A 44 -10.86 -14.16 -19.73
N ARG A 45 -11.57 -14.80 -20.69
CA ARG A 45 -11.06 -16.00 -21.39
C ARG A 45 -9.79 -15.76 -22.19
N GLN A 46 -9.59 -14.58 -22.74
CA GLN A 46 -8.35 -14.23 -23.45
C GLN A 46 -7.20 -14.06 -22.47
N MET A 47 -7.45 -13.42 -21.32
CA MET A 47 -6.49 -13.27 -20.25
C MET A 47 -6.04 -14.64 -19.68
N GLU A 48 -6.99 -15.55 -19.44
CA GLU A 48 -6.67 -16.90 -18.94
C GLU A 48 -5.73 -17.69 -19.85
N ARG A 49 -5.74 -17.43 -21.15
CA ARG A 49 -4.83 -18.08 -22.11
C ARG A 49 -3.41 -17.58 -22.06
N LYS A 50 -3.12 -16.49 -21.33
CA LYS A 50 -1.75 -15.99 -21.13
C LYS A 50 -1.02 -16.88 -20.15
N THR A 51 0.27 -17.12 -20.40
CA THR A 51 1.04 -18.13 -19.69
C THR A 51 1.70 -17.62 -18.41
N SER A 52 1.96 -16.29 -18.32
CA SER A 52 2.56 -15.67 -17.15
C SER A 52 1.69 -14.53 -16.59
N LEU A 53 1.87 -14.22 -15.31
CA LEU A 53 1.12 -13.15 -14.65
C LEU A 53 1.41 -11.78 -15.28
N ILE A 54 2.66 -11.53 -15.68
CA ILE A 54 3.03 -10.27 -16.36
C ILE A 54 2.38 -10.16 -17.75
N GLU A 55 2.24 -11.26 -18.48
CA GLU A 55 1.51 -11.25 -19.76
C GLU A 55 0.01 -11.02 -19.57
N LYS A 56 -0.57 -11.58 -18.49
CA LYS A 56 -1.96 -11.29 -18.09
C LYS A 56 -2.13 -9.80 -17.78
N ARG A 57 -1.21 -9.22 -17.00
CA ARG A 57 -1.22 -7.78 -16.71
C ARG A 57 -1.13 -6.94 -17.98
N ARG A 58 -0.18 -7.22 -18.87
CA ARG A 58 -0.03 -6.49 -20.14
C ARG A 58 -1.32 -6.50 -20.95
N PHE A 59 -1.93 -7.67 -21.10
CA PHE A 59 -3.21 -7.78 -21.80
C PHE A 59 -4.31 -6.96 -21.13
N LEU A 60 -4.41 -6.99 -19.80
CA LEU A 60 -5.37 -6.15 -19.08
C LEU A 60 -5.09 -4.65 -19.26
N MET A 61 -3.81 -4.25 -19.34
CA MET A 61 -3.43 -2.86 -19.62
C MET A 61 -3.78 -2.43 -21.06
N GLU A 62 -3.73 -3.33 -22.04
CA GLU A 62 -4.25 -3.07 -23.38
C GLU A 62 -5.75 -2.76 -23.33
N VAL A 63 -6.53 -3.59 -22.60
CA VAL A 63 -7.97 -3.34 -22.39
C VAL A 63 -8.22 -2.02 -21.68
N PHE A 64 -7.46 -1.70 -20.63
CA PHE A 64 -7.55 -0.44 -19.90
C PHE A 64 -7.32 0.78 -20.79
N ASN A 65 -6.32 0.71 -21.67
CA ASN A 65 -5.98 1.79 -22.59
C ASN A 65 -7.01 1.95 -23.72
N PHE A 66 -7.85 0.94 -23.97
CA PHE A 66 -8.81 0.93 -25.04
C PHE A 66 -10.26 1.13 -24.56
N ASN A 67 -10.66 0.50 -23.45
CA ASN A 67 -12.02 0.56 -22.90
C ASN A 67 -11.98 0.40 -21.37
N ARG A 68 -11.94 1.51 -20.67
CA ARG A 68 -11.83 1.54 -19.18
C ARG A 68 -13.05 0.96 -18.49
N THR A 69 -14.23 1.20 -19.01
CA THR A 69 -15.47 0.62 -18.45
C THR A 69 -15.40 -0.90 -18.46
N LEU A 70 -14.99 -1.49 -19.58
CA LEU A 70 -14.84 -2.94 -19.71
C LEU A 70 -13.74 -3.47 -18.80
N PHE A 71 -12.58 -2.79 -18.73
CA PHE A 71 -11.50 -3.17 -17.83
C PHE A 71 -11.97 -3.21 -16.38
N PHE A 72 -12.62 -2.13 -15.90
CA PHE A 72 -13.07 -2.07 -14.51
C PHE A 72 -14.21 -3.04 -14.21
N HIS A 73 -15.08 -3.32 -15.19
CA HIS A 73 -16.11 -4.35 -15.03
C HIS A 73 -15.47 -5.72 -14.79
N VAL A 74 -14.53 -6.15 -15.65
CA VAL A 74 -13.78 -7.40 -15.46
C VAL A 74 -13.03 -7.43 -14.15
N PHE A 75 -12.32 -6.34 -13.80
CA PHE A 75 -11.51 -6.29 -12.60
C PHE A 75 -12.39 -6.36 -11.33
N SER A 76 -13.52 -5.66 -11.30
CA SER A 76 -14.42 -5.66 -10.12
C SER A 76 -15.12 -7.01 -9.93
N GLU A 77 -15.51 -7.69 -11.02
CA GLU A 77 -16.11 -9.04 -10.92
C GLU A 77 -15.14 -10.10 -10.42
N HIS A 78 -13.85 -9.94 -10.74
CA HIS A 78 -12.79 -10.88 -10.38
C HIS A 78 -11.75 -10.25 -9.45
N LEU A 79 -12.17 -9.34 -8.55
CA LEU A 79 -11.29 -8.47 -7.77
C LEU A 79 -10.19 -9.22 -7.04
N VAL A 80 -10.53 -10.27 -6.29
CA VAL A 80 -9.58 -11.04 -5.48
C VAL A 80 -8.55 -11.74 -6.35
N GLU A 81 -8.97 -12.32 -7.46
CA GLU A 81 -8.08 -13.05 -8.39
C GLU A 81 -7.17 -12.10 -9.16
N LEU A 82 -7.73 -10.96 -9.63
CA LEU A 82 -6.98 -10.03 -10.48
C LEU A 82 -6.14 -9.01 -9.71
N MET A 83 -6.40 -8.81 -8.41
CA MET A 83 -5.62 -7.89 -7.58
C MET A 83 -4.12 -8.19 -7.63
N PRO A 84 -3.64 -9.44 -7.47
CA PRO A 84 -2.22 -9.76 -7.59
C PRO A 84 -1.63 -9.54 -8.99
N ILE A 85 -2.46 -9.53 -10.01
CA ILE A 85 -2.04 -9.33 -11.41
C ILE A 85 -1.99 -7.84 -11.75
N VAL A 86 -3.01 -7.08 -11.33
CA VAL A 86 -3.13 -5.64 -11.62
C VAL A 86 -2.23 -4.81 -10.70
N TYR A 87 -2.01 -5.28 -9.48
CA TYR A 87 -1.26 -4.57 -8.47
C TYR A 87 -0.13 -5.43 -7.89
N ASP A 88 -0.06 -5.63 -6.58
CA ASP A 88 1.03 -6.31 -5.90
C ASP A 88 0.80 -7.83 -5.83
N PRO A 89 1.78 -8.69 -6.28
CA PRO A 89 3.21 -8.39 -6.52
C PRO A 89 3.61 -8.10 -7.98
N VAL A 90 2.76 -8.35 -8.97
CA VAL A 90 3.15 -8.28 -10.40
C VAL A 90 3.53 -6.87 -10.86
N ILE A 91 3.02 -5.84 -10.16
CA ILE A 91 3.35 -4.44 -10.49
C ILE A 91 4.84 -4.15 -10.35
N ALA A 92 5.56 -4.81 -9.43
CA ALA A 92 7.00 -4.64 -9.28
C ALA A 92 7.74 -4.99 -10.57
N GLU A 93 7.44 -6.15 -11.17
CA GLU A 93 8.01 -6.56 -12.45
C GLU A 93 7.63 -5.59 -13.60
N SER A 94 6.40 -5.06 -13.56
CA SER A 94 5.94 -4.07 -14.54
C SER A 94 6.75 -2.77 -14.46
N ILE A 95 7.01 -2.28 -13.24
CA ILE A 95 7.84 -1.08 -13.00
C ILE A 95 9.26 -1.29 -13.50
N GLU A 96 9.86 -2.46 -13.22
CA GLU A 96 11.21 -2.80 -13.67
C GLU A 96 11.33 -2.75 -15.21
N GLN A 97 10.28 -3.12 -15.92
CA GLN A 97 10.25 -3.21 -17.37
C GLN A 97 9.60 -1.98 -18.05
N TYR A 98 9.11 -0.99 -17.29
CA TYR A 98 8.26 0.08 -17.77
C TYR A 98 8.84 0.84 -18.97
N SER A 99 10.05 1.39 -18.86
CA SER A 99 10.67 2.15 -19.95
C SER A 99 10.90 1.32 -21.20
N GLY A 100 11.31 0.07 -21.06
CA GLY A 100 11.55 -0.85 -22.18
C GLY A 100 10.27 -1.32 -22.89
N GLN A 101 9.12 -1.14 -22.26
CA GLN A 101 7.82 -1.59 -22.76
C GLN A 101 6.81 -0.45 -22.94
N PHE A 102 7.26 0.78 -22.81
CA PHE A 102 6.41 1.97 -22.90
C PHE A 102 5.69 2.05 -24.25
N VAL A 103 4.38 2.17 -24.19
CA VAL A 103 3.51 2.34 -25.37
C VAL A 103 2.57 3.53 -25.20
N ASN A 104 2.09 3.76 -23.97
CA ASN A 104 1.05 4.74 -23.68
C ASN A 104 1.25 5.33 -22.26
N PRO A 105 1.11 6.65 -22.07
CA PRO A 105 1.25 7.30 -20.76
C PRO A 105 0.11 7.01 -19.78
N GLN A 106 -0.92 6.28 -20.16
CA GLN A 106 -2.04 5.86 -19.30
C GLN A 106 -2.78 7.01 -18.62
N CYS A 107 -2.80 8.18 -19.24
CA CYS A 107 -3.31 9.44 -18.71
C CYS A 107 -2.57 9.93 -17.45
N ALA A 108 -1.32 9.54 -17.25
CA ALA A 108 -0.49 10.02 -16.16
C ALA A 108 0.15 11.37 -16.47
N ALA A 109 0.45 12.14 -15.42
CA ALA A 109 1.28 13.33 -15.51
C ALA A 109 2.73 13.00 -15.09
N PHE A 110 3.69 13.37 -15.93
CA PHE A 110 5.12 13.22 -15.70
C PHE A 110 5.69 14.61 -15.43
N LEU A 111 6.06 14.86 -14.18
CA LEU A 111 6.58 16.16 -13.74
C LEU A 111 8.09 16.05 -13.49
N SER A 112 8.88 16.86 -14.18
CA SER A 112 10.34 16.84 -14.07
C SER A 112 10.84 17.95 -13.15
N ILE A 113 11.74 17.61 -12.23
CA ILE A 113 12.42 18.59 -11.37
C ILE A 113 13.29 19.56 -12.17
N ASP A 114 13.71 19.16 -13.39
CA ASP A 114 14.47 20.01 -14.30
C ASP A 114 13.61 21.11 -14.96
N HIS A 115 12.27 20.95 -14.91
CA HIS A 115 11.30 21.84 -15.53
C HIS A 115 10.11 22.12 -14.62
N PRO A 116 10.33 22.66 -13.39
CA PRO A 116 9.25 22.91 -12.43
C PRO A 116 8.22 23.94 -12.93
N GLU A 117 8.62 24.82 -13.85
CA GLU A 117 7.74 25.80 -14.49
C GLU A 117 6.61 25.16 -15.33
N LEU A 118 6.75 23.90 -15.71
CA LEU A 118 5.77 23.18 -16.51
C LEU A 118 4.68 22.46 -15.66
N ILE A 119 4.80 22.43 -14.34
CA ILE A 119 3.88 21.67 -13.46
C ILE A 119 2.41 22.04 -13.74
N GLU A 120 2.06 23.32 -13.74
CA GLU A 120 0.68 23.77 -13.93
C GLU A 120 0.13 23.36 -15.30
N ALA A 121 0.92 23.57 -16.36
CA ALA A 121 0.53 23.23 -17.72
C ALA A 121 0.35 21.69 -17.88
N SER A 122 1.28 20.91 -17.32
CA SER A 122 1.25 19.46 -17.40
C SER A 122 0.05 18.87 -16.66
N LEU A 123 -0.26 19.34 -15.46
CA LEU A 123 -1.43 18.91 -14.69
C LEU A 123 -2.74 19.25 -15.42
N LYS A 124 -2.85 20.46 -15.98
CA LYS A 124 -4.02 20.86 -16.78
C LYS A 124 -4.21 19.98 -18.01
N GLN A 125 -3.13 19.70 -18.74
CA GLN A 125 -3.18 18.86 -19.94
C GLN A 125 -3.52 17.41 -19.60
N ALA A 126 -2.91 16.84 -18.55
CA ALA A 126 -3.20 15.48 -18.12
C ALA A 126 -4.64 15.33 -17.58
N ALA A 127 -5.19 16.35 -16.95
CA ALA A 127 -6.57 16.38 -16.49
C ALA A 127 -7.56 16.56 -17.64
N GLY A 128 -7.22 17.39 -18.65
CA GLY A 128 -8.17 17.81 -19.67
C GLY A 128 -9.39 18.50 -19.06
N ASP A 129 -10.59 18.13 -19.51
CA ASP A 129 -11.85 18.66 -18.97
C ASP A 129 -12.37 17.87 -17.74
N ARG A 130 -11.60 16.89 -17.25
CA ARG A 130 -11.98 16.05 -16.12
C ARG A 130 -11.90 16.82 -14.79
N LYS A 131 -12.82 16.53 -13.87
CA LYS A 131 -12.81 17.06 -12.51
C LYS A 131 -12.01 16.12 -11.62
N ILE A 132 -10.72 16.36 -11.47
CA ILE A 132 -9.86 15.52 -10.64
C ILE A 132 -10.17 15.74 -9.16
N ARG A 133 -10.34 14.63 -8.43
CA ARG A 133 -10.61 14.59 -6.99
C ARG A 133 -9.60 13.74 -6.22
N LEU A 134 -8.90 12.86 -6.91
CA LEU A 134 -7.89 11.99 -6.32
C LEU A 134 -6.64 11.99 -7.20
N ILE A 135 -5.51 12.31 -6.60
CA ILE A 135 -4.20 12.12 -7.20
C ILE A 135 -3.44 11.10 -6.36
N VAL A 136 -2.89 10.07 -7.01
CA VAL A 136 -1.81 9.28 -6.42
C VAL A 136 -0.51 9.76 -7.04
N VAL A 137 0.40 10.22 -6.19
CA VAL A 137 1.70 10.76 -6.60
C VAL A 137 2.84 9.98 -5.97
N THR A 138 3.87 9.73 -6.76
CA THR A 138 5.11 9.10 -6.29
C THR A 138 6.33 9.86 -6.78
N ASP A 139 7.42 9.87 -5.99
CA ASP A 139 8.77 10.20 -6.50
C ASP A 139 9.57 8.94 -6.83
N ALA A 140 8.99 7.76 -6.55
CA ALA A 140 9.52 6.43 -6.81
C ALA A 140 10.94 6.17 -6.26
N GLU A 141 11.31 6.87 -5.17
CA GLU A 141 12.60 6.62 -4.50
C GLU A 141 12.56 5.34 -3.67
N GLY A 142 11.41 5.00 -3.09
CA GLY A 142 11.27 3.95 -2.10
C GLY A 142 10.21 2.89 -2.41
N ILE A 143 10.09 2.45 -3.68
CA ILE A 143 9.10 1.44 -4.04
C ILE A 143 9.35 0.16 -3.23
N LEU A 144 8.33 -0.30 -2.51
CA LEU A 144 8.43 -1.42 -1.59
C LEU A 144 9.03 -2.67 -2.24
N GLY A 145 10.11 -3.17 -1.64
CA GLY A 145 10.82 -4.37 -2.09
C GLY A 145 11.81 -4.16 -3.23
N ILE A 146 11.69 -3.11 -4.05
CA ILE A 146 12.53 -2.91 -5.23
C ILE A 146 13.31 -1.57 -5.26
N GLY A 147 12.97 -0.61 -4.40
CA GLY A 147 13.72 0.64 -4.20
C GLY A 147 13.47 1.71 -5.27
N ASP A 148 14.53 2.46 -5.62
CA ASP A 148 14.47 3.59 -6.55
C ASP A 148 14.34 3.14 -8.01
N TRP A 149 13.26 3.57 -8.67
CA TRP A 149 12.96 3.28 -10.08
C TRP A 149 12.70 4.55 -10.91
N GLY A 150 12.89 5.74 -10.34
CA GLY A 150 12.72 7.01 -11.06
C GLY A 150 11.36 7.08 -11.76
N THR A 151 11.32 7.59 -12.99
CA THR A 151 10.05 7.77 -13.72
C THR A 151 9.25 6.49 -13.97
N ASN A 152 9.92 5.31 -13.96
CA ASN A 152 9.24 4.01 -14.13
C ASN A 152 8.20 3.78 -13.02
N GLY A 153 8.38 4.39 -11.85
CA GLY A 153 7.45 4.27 -10.74
C GLY A 153 6.07 4.87 -10.97
N VAL A 154 5.82 5.56 -12.07
CA VAL A 154 4.48 6.01 -12.43
C VAL A 154 3.46 4.86 -12.43
N ASP A 155 3.89 3.66 -12.78
CA ASP A 155 3.02 2.48 -12.86
C ASP A 155 2.45 2.09 -11.49
N ILE A 156 3.13 2.43 -10.36
CA ILE A 156 2.57 2.23 -9.02
C ILE A 156 1.36 3.16 -8.79
N SER A 157 1.45 4.43 -9.20
CA SER A 157 0.34 5.37 -9.11
C SER A 157 -0.85 4.93 -9.96
N VAL A 158 -0.59 4.43 -11.17
CA VAL A 158 -1.62 3.87 -12.06
C VAL A 158 -2.30 2.67 -11.42
N GLY A 159 -1.53 1.69 -10.92
CA GLY A 159 -2.05 0.49 -10.29
C GLY A 159 -2.87 0.79 -9.04
N LYS A 160 -2.40 1.72 -8.18
CA LYS A 160 -3.16 2.17 -7.01
C LYS A 160 -4.52 2.75 -7.39
N LEU A 161 -4.57 3.61 -8.39
CA LEU A 161 -5.83 4.20 -8.84
C LEU A 161 -6.79 3.18 -9.46
N MET A 162 -6.27 2.14 -10.11
CA MET A 162 -7.09 1.02 -10.57
C MET A 162 -7.77 0.30 -9.40
N VAL A 163 -7.04 0.09 -8.30
CA VAL A 163 -7.60 -0.54 -7.09
C VAL A 163 -8.61 0.39 -6.42
N TYR A 164 -8.36 1.68 -6.34
CA TYR A 164 -9.35 2.66 -5.85
C TYR A 164 -10.69 2.57 -6.60
N THR A 165 -10.64 2.47 -7.91
CA THR A 165 -11.85 2.34 -8.73
C THR A 165 -12.52 0.98 -8.55
N ALA A 166 -11.77 -0.11 -8.68
CA ALA A 166 -12.34 -1.47 -8.64
C ALA A 166 -12.89 -1.85 -7.27
N ALA A 167 -12.18 -1.49 -6.18
CA ALA A 167 -12.53 -1.91 -4.82
C ALA A 167 -13.46 -0.92 -4.10
N ALA A 168 -13.41 0.38 -4.41
CA ALA A 168 -14.21 1.40 -3.73
C ALA A 168 -15.20 2.15 -4.65
N GLY A 169 -15.20 1.88 -5.95
CA GLY A 169 -16.13 2.51 -6.89
C GLY A 169 -15.81 3.99 -7.18
N ILE A 170 -14.57 4.44 -6.95
CA ILE A 170 -14.16 5.80 -7.30
C ILE A 170 -14.18 5.95 -8.82
N ASP A 171 -14.84 7.00 -9.31
CA ASP A 171 -14.97 7.25 -10.74
C ASP A 171 -13.60 7.43 -11.40
N PRO A 172 -13.21 6.57 -12.36
CA PRO A 172 -11.92 6.66 -13.03
C PRO A 172 -11.70 7.95 -13.82
N GLN A 173 -12.75 8.72 -14.09
CA GLN A 173 -12.63 10.06 -14.69
C GLN A 173 -12.15 11.12 -13.68
N THR A 174 -12.26 10.86 -12.39
CA THR A 174 -11.90 11.82 -11.32
C THR A 174 -10.50 11.60 -10.75
N VAL A 175 -9.74 10.66 -11.30
CA VAL A 175 -8.43 10.30 -10.78
C VAL A 175 -7.29 10.68 -11.74
N LEU A 176 -6.11 10.97 -11.18
CA LEU A 176 -4.92 11.32 -11.96
C LEU A 176 -3.67 10.69 -11.34
N PRO A 177 -2.98 9.77 -12.04
CA PRO A 177 -1.67 9.29 -11.63
C PRO A 177 -0.60 10.34 -11.94
N VAL A 178 0.33 10.53 -11.00
CA VAL A 178 1.42 11.51 -11.13
C VAL A 178 2.74 10.88 -10.70
N VAL A 179 3.81 11.17 -11.45
CA VAL A 179 5.18 10.92 -11.03
C VAL A 179 5.97 12.22 -10.97
N LEU A 180 6.74 12.40 -9.89
CA LEU A 180 7.69 13.47 -9.69
C LEU A 180 9.08 12.93 -10.04
N ASP A 181 9.53 13.15 -11.26
CA ASP A 181 10.85 12.69 -11.70
C ASP A 181 11.93 13.60 -11.16
N CYS A 182 12.53 13.20 -10.04
CA CYS A 182 13.64 13.89 -9.37
C CYS A 182 15.02 13.32 -9.77
N GLY A 183 15.10 12.52 -10.84
CA GLY A 183 16.25 11.69 -11.19
C GLY A 183 16.23 10.36 -10.45
N THR A 184 17.30 9.56 -10.60
CA THR A 184 17.42 8.25 -9.96
C THR A 184 18.85 7.95 -9.55
N ASN A 185 19.03 7.25 -8.42
CA ASN A 185 20.34 6.74 -8.00
C ASN A 185 20.64 5.34 -8.55
N ARG A 186 19.71 4.73 -9.28
CA ARG A 186 19.88 3.40 -9.88
C ARG A 186 20.75 3.48 -11.12
N GLU A 187 22.01 3.06 -10.98
CA GLU A 187 23.00 3.08 -12.05
C GLU A 187 22.58 2.29 -13.30
N THR A 188 21.80 1.21 -13.12
CA THR A 188 21.30 0.41 -14.24
C THR A 188 20.35 1.21 -15.13
N LEU A 189 19.47 2.03 -14.54
CA LEU A 189 18.58 2.91 -15.29
C LEU A 189 19.34 4.05 -15.99
N LEU A 190 20.27 4.68 -15.28
CA LEU A 190 21.08 5.78 -15.87
C LEU A 190 21.88 5.34 -17.10
N LYS A 191 22.25 4.06 -17.16
CA LYS A 191 22.99 3.44 -18.27
C LYS A 191 22.11 2.80 -19.33
N ASP A 192 20.82 2.60 -19.05
CA ASP A 192 19.89 2.00 -20.00
C ASP A 192 19.51 3.02 -21.09
N PRO A 193 19.77 2.75 -22.38
CA PRO A 193 19.40 3.64 -23.47
C PRO A 193 17.89 3.84 -23.60
N PHE A 194 17.09 2.92 -23.08
CA PHE A 194 15.62 2.97 -23.13
C PHE A 194 14.99 3.71 -21.94
N TYR A 195 15.76 4.04 -20.88
CA TYR A 195 15.22 4.75 -19.73
C TYR A 195 14.60 6.10 -20.14
N LEU A 196 13.34 6.32 -19.74
CA LEU A 196 12.53 7.48 -20.16
C LEU A 196 12.56 8.66 -19.17
N GLY A 197 13.18 8.50 -18.00
CA GLY A 197 13.27 9.56 -16.99
C GLY A 197 14.51 10.47 -17.14
N ASN A 198 14.62 11.42 -16.20
CA ASN A 198 15.77 12.31 -16.08
C ASN A 198 17.06 11.50 -15.85
N ARG A 199 18.09 11.75 -16.70
CA ARG A 199 19.32 10.95 -16.71
C ARG A 199 20.41 11.54 -15.82
N HIS A 200 20.06 11.87 -14.59
CA HIS A 200 20.98 12.34 -13.56
C HIS A 200 20.67 11.69 -12.20
N LYS A 201 21.61 11.80 -11.27
CA LYS A 201 21.41 11.38 -9.89
C LYS A 201 20.25 12.14 -9.26
N ARG A 202 19.54 11.47 -8.36
CA ARG A 202 18.41 12.05 -7.62
C ARG A 202 18.83 13.34 -6.92
N ILE A 203 18.00 14.36 -7.08
CA ILE A 203 18.16 15.66 -6.43
C ILE A 203 17.51 15.60 -5.05
N TYR A 204 18.18 16.12 -4.05
CA TYR A 204 17.76 16.17 -2.65
C TYR A 204 17.82 17.58 -2.08
N GLY A 205 17.36 17.75 -0.84
CA GLY A 205 17.41 19.00 -0.10
C GLY A 205 16.43 20.05 -0.58
N ASP A 206 16.79 21.33 -0.45
CA ASP A 206 15.87 22.43 -0.73
C ASP A 206 15.27 22.39 -2.13
N PRO A 207 16.02 22.14 -3.22
CA PRO A 207 15.44 22.07 -4.56
C PRO A 207 14.36 20.98 -4.70
N TYR A 208 14.54 19.84 -4.04
CA TYR A 208 13.54 18.77 -4.01
C TYR A 208 12.28 19.23 -3.28
N TYR A 209 12.44 19.80 -2.08
CA TYR A 209 11.28 20.26 -1.29
C TYR A 209 10.56 21.45 -1.96
N ASP A 210 11.26 22.32 -2.67
CA ASP A 210 10.66 23.40 -3.45
C ASP A 210 9.83 22.85 -4.61
N PHE A 211 10.36 21.83 -5.31
CA PHE A 211 9.63 21.15 -6.38
C PHE A 211 8.37 20.44 -5.88
N VAL A 212 8.47 19.67 -4.79
CA VAL A 212 7.31 19.02 -4.16
C VAL A 212 6.29 20.07 -3.69
N ASN A 213 6.75 21.18 -3.09
CA ASN A 213 5.89 22.26 -2.65
C ASN A 213 5.13 22.90 -3.81
N GLN A 214 5.83 23.22 -4.88
CA GLN A 214 5.20 23.79 -6.08
C GLN A 214 4.16 22.84 -6.69
N PHE A 215 4.44 21.53 -6.70
CA PHE A 215 3.46 20.52 -7.13
C PHE A 215 2.21 20.56 -6.24
N VAL A 216 2.37 20.43 -4.91
CA VAL A 216 1.25 20.37 -3.97
C VAL A 216 0.39 21.63 -4.05
N GLU A 217 0.99 22.81 -3.97
CA GLU A 217 0.26 24.09 -4.03
C GLU A 217 -0.46 24.26 -5.39
N THR A 218 0.17 23.84 -6.49
CA THR A 218 -0.46 23.91 -7.81
C THR A 218 -1.61 22.94 -7.95
N ALA A 219 -1.46 21.69 -7.49
CA ALA A 219 -2.50 20.68 -7.56
C ALA A 219 -3.72 21.08 -6.73
N GLU A 220 -3.53 21.54 -5.49
CA GLU A 220 -4.62 22.02 -4.61
C GLU A 220 -5.34 23.25 -5.18
N LYS A 221 -4.61 24.15 -5.82
CA LYS A 221 -5.21 25.31 -6.50
C LYS A 221 -6.02 24.91 -7.73
N LEU A 222 -5.56 23.93 -8.51
CA LEU A 222 -6.24 23.49 -9.73
C LEU A 222 -7.45 22.60 -9.45
N PHE A 223 -7.40 21.81 -8.38
CA PHE A 223 -8.40 20.81 -8.04
C PHE A 223 -8.92 21.05 -6.59
N PRO A 224 -9.94 21.90 -6.41
CA PRO A 224 -10.37 22.35 -5.08
C PRO A 224 -10.87 21.24 -4.13
N ASP A 225 -11.34 20.12 -4.68
CA ASP A 225 -11.84 18.96 -3.91
C ASP A 225 -10.82 17.80 -3.92
N LEU A 226 -9.53 18.12 -3.95
CA LEU A 226 -8.47 17.13 -4.12
C LEU A 226 -8.21 16.36 -2.83
N TYR A 227 -8.17 15.03 -2.93
CA TYR A 227 -7.50 14.14 -1.99
C TYR A 227 -6.16 13.70 -2.58
N LEU A 228 -5.07 14.02 -1.90
CA LEU A 228 -3.71 13.78 -2.38
C LEU A 228 -3.06 12.61 -1.66
N HIS A 229 -2.83 11.51 -2.37
CA HIS A 229 -2.21 10.30 -1.87
C HIS A 229 -0.74 10.25 -2.29
N PHE A 230 0.17 10.32 -1.31
CA PHE A 230 1.61 10.12 -1.49
C PHE A 230 1.97 8.65 -1.37
N GLU A 231 2.76 8.14 -2.33
CA GLU A 231 3.10 6.73 -2.46
C GLU A 231 4.58 6.52 -2.76
N ASP A 232 5.23 5.60 -2.05
CA ASP A 232 6.61 5.16 -2.31
C ASP A 232 7.66 6.29 -2.37
N PHE A 233 7.47 7.33 -1.58
CA PHE A 233 8.46 8.39 -1.38
C PHE A 233 9.64 7.88 -0.56
N GLY A 234 10.82 8.46 -0.77
CA GLY A 234 11.98 8.17 0.06
C GLY A 234 11.68 8.32 1.55
N ARG A 235 12.10 7.34 2.36
CA ARG A 235 11.73 7.26 3.79
C ARG A 235 11.96 8.54 4.58
N SER A 236 13.08 9.23 4.34
CA SER A 236 13.39 10.52 5.00
C SER A 236 12.45 11.64 4.57
N ASN A 237 11.95 11.61 3.34
CA ASN A 237 11.11 12.63 2.75
C ASN A 237 9.63 12.44 3.08
N ALA A 238 9.16 11.19 3.05
CA ALA A 238 7.75 10.83 3.25
C ALA A 238 7.15 11.42 4.54
N ALA A 239 7.81 11.21 5.69
CA ALA A 239 7.35 11.71 6.98
C ALA A 239 7.39 13.25 7.05
N ALA A 240 8.41 13.89 6.48
CA ALA A 240 8.56 15.34 6.45
C ALA A 240 7.46 16.01 5.60
N ILE A 241 7.18 15.44 4.42
CA ILE A 241 6.13 15.89 3.51
C ILE A 241 4.75 15.75 4.17
N LEU A 242 4.45 14.58 4.73
CA LEU A 242 3.19 14.34 5.43
C LEU A 242 2.99 15.34 6.57
N LYS A 243 4.01 15.52 7.43
CA LYS A 243 3.96 16.46 8.56
C LYS A 243 3.72 17.91 8.10
N LYS A 244 4.27 18.30 6.96
CA LYS A 244 4.12 19.65 6.40
C LYS A 244 2.68 19.91 5.96
N TYR A 245 2.04 18.97 5.28
CA TYR A 245 0.77 19.23 4.59
C TYR A 245 -0.48 18.72 5.31
N GLN A 246 -0.40 17.69 6.16
CA GLN A 246 -1.57 16.99 6.76
C GLN A 246 -2.52 17.89 7.59
N LYS A 247 -2.09 19.09 7.97
CA LYS A 247 -2.93 20.04 8.71
C LYS A 247 -3.61 21.08 7.82
N THR A 248 -3.18 21.17 6.56
CA THR A 248 -3.61 22.21 5.62
C THR A 248 -4.45 21.64 4.49
N TYR A 249 -4.10 20.46 4.02
CA TYR A 249 -4.73 19.82 2.87
C TYR A 249 -5.17 18.38 3.20
N PRO A 250 -6.16 17.84 2.48
CA PRO A 250 -6.56 16.44 2.58
C PRO A 250 -5.49 15.53 1.96
N VAL A 251 -4.43 15.25 2.73
CA VAL A 251 -3.30 14.43 2.27
C VAL A 251 -3.20 13.12 3.05
N PHE A 252 -2.78 12.09 2.38
CA PHE A 252 -2.53 10.77 2.93
C PHE A 252 -1.20 10.25 2.39
N ASN A 253 -0.42 9.60 3.24
CA ASN A 253 0.77 8.86 2.83
C ASN A 253 0.59 7.40 3.23
N ASP A 254 0.55 6.51 2.25
CA ASP A 254 0.24 5.11 2.48
C ASP A 254 1.34 4.40 3.28
N ASP A 255 2.62 4.68 2.98
CA ASP A 255 3.75 4.05 3.68
C ASP A 255 3.82 4.46 5.15
N CYS A 256 3.48 5.72 5.45
CA CYS A 256 3.50 6.24 6.82
C CYS A 256 2.25 5.89 7.62
N GLN A 257 1.07 5.87 6.99
CA GLN A 257 -0.21 5.78 7.66
C GLN A 257 -0.96 4.48 7.35
N GLY A 258 -0.90 3.99 6.10
CA GLY A 258 -1.67 2.84 5.63
C GLY A 258 -1.34 1.57 6.41
N THR A 259 -0.05 1.27 6.59
CA THR A 259 0.39 0.08 7.34
C THR A 259 -0.11 0.09 8.79
N GLY A 260 -0.11 1.26 9.44
CA GLY A 260 -0.67 1.40 10.79
C GLY A 260 -2.18 1.17 10.82
N ILE A 261 -2.90 1.70 9.85
CA ILE A 261 -4.36 1.60 9.77
C ILE A 261 -4.79 0.17 9.46
N ILE A 262 -4.17 -0.51 8.48
CA ILE A 262 -4.52 -1.90 8.16
C ILE A 262 -4.20 -2.86 9.30
N THR A 263 -3.06 -2.67 9.97
CA THR A 263 -2.71 -3.48 11.15
C THR A 263 -3.72 -3.29 12.27
N LEU A 264 -4.09 -2.04 12.56
CA LEU A 264 -5.15 -1.75 13.54
C LEU A 264 -6.47 -2.38 13.12
N ALA A 265 -6.87 -2.30 11.84
CA ALA A 265 -8.11 -2.91 11.34
C ALA A 265 -8.11 -4.43 11.57
N GLY A 266 -6.99 -5.11 11.32
CA GLY A 266 -6.81 -6.53 11.60
C GLY A 266 -6.95 -6.85 13.09
N ILE A 267 -6.32 -6.05 13.96
CA ILE A 267 -6.42 -6.21 15.42
C ILE A 267 -7.86 -5.98 15.89
N LEU A 268 -8.55 -4.93 15.40
CA LEU A 268 -9.96 -4.68 15.76
C LEU A 268 -10.89 -5.78 15.24
N GLY A 269 -10.59 -6.37 14.07
CA GLY A 269 -11.25 -7.56 13.55
C GLY A 269 -11.11 -8.75 14.51
N ALA A 270 -9.90 -9.00 15.00
CA ALA A 270 -9.62 -10.02 16.00
C ALA A 270 -10.37 -9.76 17.32
N MET A 271 -10.40 -8.52 17.82
CA MET A 271 -11.17 -8.14 19.00
C MET A 271 -12.67 -8.43 18.83
N LYS A 272 -13.20 -8.13 17.64
CA LYS A 272 -14.61 -8.39 17.35
C LYS A 272 -14.94 -9.89 17.35
N ILE A 273 -14.04 -10.73 16.86
CA ILE A 273 -14.19 -12.19 16.85
C ILE A 273 -14.15 -12.73 18.27
N ASN A 274 -13.20 -12.28 19.10
CA ASN A 274 -13.01 -12.74 20.47
C ASN A 274 -14.01 -12.12 21.46
N GLY A 275 -14.71 -11.05 21.11
CA GLY A 275 -15.55 -10.27 22.02
C GLY A 275 -14.78 -9.47 23.07
N GLU A 276 -13.48 -9.21 22.83
CA GLU A 276 -12.59 -8.50 23.73
C GLU A 276 -12.46 -7.01 23.38
N LYS A 277 -11.92 -6.22 24.31
CA LYS A 277 -11.63 -4.80 24.10
C LYS A 277 -10.14 -4.59 23.92
N LEU A 278 -9.74 -3.78 22.94
CA LEU A 278 -8.35 -3.47 22.68
C LEU A 278 -7.62 -2.92 23.92
N THR A 279 -8.31 -2.16 24.75
CA THR A 279 -7.78 -1.58 26.01
C THR A 279 -7.40 -2.58 27.08
N ASN A 280 -7.75 -3.86 26.94
CA ASN A 280 -7.38 -4.94 27.85
C ASN A 280 -6.08 -5.65 27.44
N HIS A 281 -5.53 -5.31 26.29
CA HIS A 281 -4.40 -6.01 25.68
C HIS A 281 -3.07 -5.29 25.93
N THR A 282 -2.01 -6.09 25.96
CA THR A 282 -0.63 -5.62 25.99
C THR A 282 -0.02 -5.83 24.60
N TYR A 283 0.43 -4.76 24.00
CA TYR A 283 0.98 -4.71 22.64
C TYR A 283 2.51 -4.70 22.69
N MET A 284 3.11 -5.52 21.85
CA MET A 284 4.56 -5.51 21.62
C MET A 284 4.85 -5.41 20.12
N CYS A 285 5.71 -4.48 19.77
CA CYS A 285 6.28 -4.33 18.43
C CYS A 285 7.70 -4.89 18.40
N PHE A 286 8.02 -5.73 17.43
CA PHE A 286 9.38 -6.16 17.12
C PHE A 286 9.83 -5.60 15.75
N GLY A 287 10.91 -4.81 15.78
CA GLY A 287 11.33 -3.98 14.66
C GLY A 287 10.75 -2.56 14.78
N ALA A 288 11.29 -1.78 15.74
CA ALA A 288 10.81 -0.44 16.07
C ALA A 288 11.29 0.65 15.08
N GLY A 289 11.42 0.29 13.79
CA GLY A 289 11.67 1.23 12.68
C GLY A 289 10.45 2.08 12.34
N THR A 290 10.47 2.76 11.21
CA THR A 290 9.39 3.67 10.77
C THR A 290 8.01 2.98 10.75
N ALA A 291 7.91 1.78 10.17
CA ALA A 291 6.65 1.04 10.11
C ALA A 291 6.18 0.61 11.51
N GLY A 292 7.06 -0.01 12.31
CA GLY A 292 6.71 -0.47 13.66
C GLY A 292 6.32 0.67 14.59
N ALA A 293 7.01 1.80 14.52
CA ALA A 293 6.66 2.99 15.30
C ALA A 293 5.32 3.60 14.85
N GLY A 294 5.07 3.65 13.55
CA GLY A 294 3.80 4.14 12.99
C GLY A 294 2.61 3.27 13.39
N ILE A 295 2.77 1.94 13.34
CA ILE A 295 1.76 0.99 13.83
C ILE A 295 1.49 1.21 15.32
N THR A 296 2.56 1.30 16.12
CA THR A 296 2.48 1.51 17.57
C THR A 296 1.73 2.79 17.91
N ASP A 297 2.06 3.92 17.27
CA ASP A 297 1.36 5.21 17.49
C ASP A 297 -0.13 5.10 17.08
N ARG A 298 -0.44 4.42 15.97
CA ARG A 298 -1.82 4.27 15.54
C ARG A 298 -2.68 3.47 16.51
N ILE A 299 -2.15 2.34 17.01
CA ILE A 299 -2.85 1.50 18.00
C ILE A 299 -2.98 2.24 19.35
N PHE A 300 -1.93 2.98 19.74
CA PHE A 300 -1.96 3.83 20.94
C PHE A 300 -3.08 4.87 20.87
N ARG A 301 -3.18 5.60 19.77
CA ARG A 301 -4.25 6.60 19.55
C ARG A 301 -5.63 5.98 19.61
N GLU A 302 -5.78 4.77 19.10
CA GLU A 302 -7.05 4.03 19.18
C GLU A 302 -7.41 3.66 20.63
N MET A 303 -6.47 3.19 21.44
CA MET A 303 -6.70 2.93 22.87
C MET A 303 -7.12 4.20 23.62
N VAL A 304 -6.52 5.34 23.28
CA VAL A 304 -6.92 6.64 23.85
C VAL A 304 -8.33 7.03 23.38
N ALA A 305 -8.65 6.86 22.10
CA ALA A 305 -9.99 7.10 21.55
C ALA A 305 -11.06 6.21 22.20
N GLN A 306 -10.69 5.00 22.63
CA GLN A 306 -11.56 4.08 23.37
C GLN A 306 -11.66 4.41 24.87
N GLY A 307 -11.05 5.50 25.34
CA GLY A 307 -11.29 6.09 26.67
C GLY A 307 -10.14 5.96 27.66
N LEU A 308 -8.99 5.40 27.31
CA LEU A 308 -7.81 5.45 28.20
C LEU A 308 -7.18 6.86 28.15
N SER A 309 -6.66 7.32 29.29
CA SER A 309 -5.74 8.46 29.28
C SER A 309 -4.43 8.05 28.57
N GLU A 310 -3.73 9.01 27.96
CA GLU A 310 -2.44 8.73 27.33
C GLU A 310 -1.45 8.02 28.27
N LYS A 311 -1.44 8.42 29.54
CA LYS A 311 -0.57 7.83 30.56
C LYS A 311 -0.91 6.36 30.82
N GLU A 312 -2.19 6.01 30.84
CA GLU A 312 -2.64 4.63 31.02
C GLU A 312 -2.38 3.80 29.76
N ALA A 313 -2.75 4.35 28.59
CA ALA A 313 -2.51 3.68 27.32
C ALA A 313 -1.04 3.31 27.12
N ARG A 314 -0.09 4.23 27.43
CA ARG A 314 1.36 3.96 27.29
C ARG A 314 1.84 2.74 28.07
N LYS A 315 1.19 2.36 29.17
CA LYS A 315 1.56 1.18 29.97
C LYS A 315 1.33 -0.14 29.21
N HIS A 316 0.52 -0.10 28.17
CA HIS A 316 0.21 -1.27 27.36
C HIS A 316 1.17 -1.48 26.19
N PHE A 317 2.14 -0.55 25.95
CA PHE A 317 2.99 -0.56 24.77
C PHE A 317 4.45 -0.83 25.10
N TYR A 318 5.03 -1.74 24.30
CA TYR A 318 6.44 -2.14 24.41
C TYR A 318 7.02 -2.24 23.00
N MET A 319 8.23 -1.72 22.83
CA MET A 319 8.96 -1.77 21.57
C MET A 319 10.26 -2.51 21.74
N VAL A 320 10.54 -3.44 20.85
CA VAL A 320 11.78 -4.22 20.79
C VAL A 320 12.46 -3.99 19.46
N ASP A 321 13.74 -3.69 19.48
CA ASP A 321 14.57 -3.53 18.30
C ASP A 321 15.89 -4.31 18.47
N LYS A 322 16.88 -4.05 17.62
CA LYS A 322 18.23 -4.68 17.67
C LYS A 322 18.91 -4.56 19.05
N GLN A 323 18.55 -3.55 19.84
CA GLN A 323 19.06 -3.34 21.22
C GLN A 323 18.32 -4.17 22.29
N GLY A 324 17.26 -4.90 21.89
CA GLY A 324 16.31 -5.51 22.83
C GLY A 324 15.13 -4.59 23.15
N LEU A 325 14.55 -4.73 24.34
CA LEU A 325 13.48 -3.84 24.81
C LEU A 325 14.01 -2.41 24.91
N LEU A 326 13.26 -1.44 24.35
CA LEU A 326 13.68 -0.05 24.35
C LEU A 326 13.44 0.60 25.70
N PHE A 327 14.49 1.17 26.26
CA PHE A 327 14.47 1.91 27.52
C PHE A 327 14.72 3.40 27.33
N ASP A 328 14.16 4.22 28.22
CA ASP A 328 14.17 5.68 28.15
C ASP A 328 15.57 6.31 28.37
N ASP A 329 16.51 5.54 28.91
CA ASP A 329 17.92 5.91 29.12
C ASP A 329 18.84 5.60 27.92
N MET A 330 18.30 5.07 26.80
CA MET A 330 19.06 4.79 25.59
C MET A 330 19.29 6.06 24.77
N ASP A 331 20.53 6.31 24.36
CA ASP A 331 20.93 7.52 23.62
C ASP A 331 20.52 7.51 22.14
N ASP A 332 20.31 6.32 21.57
CA ASP A 332 20.05 6.09 20.13
C ASP A 332 18.56 5.97 19.76
N LEU A 333 17.66 6.35 20.65
CA LEU A 333 16.23 6.33 20.39
C LEU A 333 15.81 7.41 19.38
N THR A 334 15.00 7.03 18.40
CA THR A 334 14.36 7.98 17.49
C THR A 334 13.25 8.78 18.21
N PRO A 335 12.85 9.94 17.66
CA PRO A 335 11.73 10.72 18.23
C PRO A 335 10.43 9.91 18.36
N GLU A 336 10.18 8.97 17.43
CA GLU A 336 9.01 8.12 17.40
C GLU A 336 9.04 6.99 18.42
N GLN A 337 10.23 6.51 18.77
CA GLN A 337 10.45 5.47 19.79
C GLN A 337 10.36 6.01 21.22
N LYS A 338 10.88 7.23 21.46
CA LYS A 338 10.96 7.84 22.80
C LYS A 338 9.64 7.81 23.59
N PRO A 339 8.47 8.08 23.01
CA PRO A 339 7.20 8.06 23.74
C PRO A 339 6.81 6.69 24.31
N PHE A 340 7.37 5.61 23.76
CA PHE A 340 7.05 4.22 24.11
C PHE A 340 8.20 3.46 24.79
N ALA A 341 9.34 4.11 24.95
CA ALA A 341 10.46 3.56 25.73
C ALA A 341 10.09 3.43 27.22
N ARG A 342 10.57 2.38 27.86
CA ARG A 342 10.20 2.02 29.24
C ARG A 342 11.29 2.40 30.23
N ALA A 343 10.90 2.68 31.44
CA ALA A 343 11.90 2.88 32.51
C ALA A 343 12.49 1.53 32.94
N ARG A 344 13.83 1.47 33.10
CA ARG A 344 14.48 0.22 33.58
C ARG A 344 13.97 -0.23 34.93
N SER A 345 13.57 0.71 35.78
CA SER A 345 13.03 0.43 37.13
C SER A 345 11.69 -0.34 37.10
N GLU A 346 11.07 -0.52 35.94
CA GLU A 346 9.87 -1.34 35.79
C GLU A 346 10.17 -2.85 35.75
N PHE A 347 11.45 -3.22 35.61
CA PHE A 347 11.90 -4.60 35.44
C PHE A 347 13.04 -4.94 36.36
N ASP A 348 12.91 -6.01 37.16
CA ASP A 348 13.94 -6.50 38.03
C ASP A 348 15.19 -6.96 37.26
N ASN A 349 15.02 -7.42 36.02
CA ASN A 349 16.05 -7.96 35.16
C ASN A 349 16.29 -7.14 33.89
N ALA A 350 16.11 -5.81 33.93
CA ALA A 350 16.19 -4.92 32.76
C ALA A 350 17.45 -5.12 31.90
N GLY A 351 18.58 -5.50 32.49
CA GLY A 351 19.84 -5.78 31.79
C GLY A 351 19.81 -7.05 30.90
N GLU A 352 18.87 -7.96 31.14
CA GLU A 352 18.73 -9.22 30.41
C GLU A 352 17.75 -9.11 29.25
N LEU A 353 16.97 -8.01 29.13
CA LEU A 353 15.94 -7.82 28.12
C LEU A 353 16.53 -7.33 26.79
N ASN A 354 17.63 -7.94 26.38
CA ASN A 354 18.44 -7.56 25.21
C ASN A 354 18.04 -8.29 23.91
N ASN A 355 16.97 -9.09 23.96
CA ASN A 355 16.44 -9.82 22.80
C ASN A 355 14.92 -10.00 22.92
N LEU A 356 14.28 -10.39 21.81
CA LEU A 356 12.83 -10.55 21.74
C LEU A 356 12.28 -11.58 22.74
N THR A 357 12.90 -12.75 22.84
CA THR A 357 12.41 -13.82 23.72
C THR A 357 12.40 -13.37 25.18
N ALA A 358 13.48 -12.78 25.67
CA ALA A 358 13.56 -12.27 27.05
C ALA A 358 12.51 -11.17 27.29
N ALA A 359 12.32 -10.25 26.34
CA ALA A 359 11.30 -9.20 26.41
C ALA A 359 9.88 -9.78 26.46
N VAL A 360 9.56 -10.76 25.59
CA VAL A 360 8.23 -11.41 25.56
C VAL A 360 7.95 -12.13 26.88
N MET A 361 8.92 -12.86 27.44
CA MET A 361 8.74 -13.58 28.70
C MET A 361 8.53 -12.64 29.89
N ALA A 362 9.20 -11.48 29.90
CA ALA A 362 9.05 -10.49 30.95
C ALA A 362 7.73 -9.71 30.85
N VAL A 363 7.36 -9.28 29.65
CA VAL A 363 6.19 -8.40 29.39
C VAL A 363 4.88 -9.19 29.29
N LYS A 364 4.92 -10.42 28.79
CA LYS A 364 3.75 -11.26 28.49
C LYS A 364 2.73 -10.57 27.57
N PRO A 365 3.13 -10.14 26.37
CA PRO A 365 2.21 -9.47 25.45
C PRO A 365 1.10 -10.42 25.01
N THR A 366 -0.05 -9.85 24.67
CA THR A 366 -1.19 -10.55 24.05
C THR A 366 -1.33 -10.22 22.56
N ILE A 367 -0.67 -9.15 22.12
CA ILE A 367 -0.54 -8.74 20.72
C ILE A 367 0.95 -8.58 20.41
N LEU A 368 1.45 -9.33 19.44
CA LEU A 368 2.83 -9.25 18.93
C LEU A 368 2.81 -8.94 17.43
N VAL A 369 3.42 -7.82 17.05
CA VAL A 369 3.54 -7.39 15.66
C VAL A 369 5.01 -7.33 15.27
N GLY A 370 5.37 -7.97 14.16
CA GLY A 370 6.71 -8.00 13.59
C GLY A 370 6.84 -7.14 12.35
N THR A 371 7.83 -6.26 12.35
CA THR A 371 8.23 -5.41 11.23
C THR A 371 9.76 -5.28 11.15
N SER A 372 10.44 -6.36 11.60
CA SER A 372 11.88 -6.36 11.88
C SER A 372 12.74 -6.72 10.66
N THR A 373 12.15 -7.34 9.62
CA THR A 373 12.86 -8.01 8.53
C THR A 373 13.87 -9.07 9.00
N ALA A 374 13.70 -9.57 10.23
CA ALA A 374 14.54 -10.61 10.84
C ALA A 374 13.79 -11.96 10.82
N PRO A 375 14.11 -12.85 9.87
CA PRO A 375 13.34 -14.07 9.66
C PRO A 375 13.45 -15.04 10.86
N LYS A 376 12.34 -15.77 11.09
CA LYS A 376 12.26 -16.84 12.08
C LYS A 376 12.52 -16.42 13.54
N THR A 377 12.28 -15.15 13.84
CA THR A 377 12.46 -14.59 15.19
C THR A 377 11.26 -14.80 16.10
N PHE A 378 10.05 -15.02 15.52
CA PHE A 378 8.91 -15.51 16.30
C PHE A 378 9.02 -17.02 16.43
N THR A 379 9.76 -17.45 17.46
CA THR A 379 10.08 -18.85 17.70
C THR A 379 8.91 -19.63 18.28
N GLU A 380 8.98 -20.97 18.21
CA GLU A 380 8.03 -21.87 18.86
C GLU A 380 7.88 -21.57 20.36
N GLU A 381 8.99 -21.25 21.04
CA GLU A 381 9.02 -20.87 22.46
C GLU A 381 8.16 -19.63 22.73
N ILE A 382 8.32 -18.58 21.92
CA ILE A 382 7.54 -17.33 22.04
C ILE A 382 6.05 -17.61 21.81
N VAL A 383 5.69 -18.30 20.74
CA VAL A 383 4.29 -18.54 20.38
C VAL A 383 3.59 -19.43 21.42
N LYS A 384 4.24 -20.52 21.88
CA LYS A 384 3.72 -21.37 22.96
C LYS A 384 3.55 -20.61 24.26
N ALA A 385 4.52 -19.78 24.61
CA ALA A 385 4.43 -18.94 25.80
C ALA A 385 3.23 -17.99 25.71
N MET A 386 3.05 -17.25 24.62
CA MET A 386 1.90 -16.37 24.42
C MET A 386 0.58 -17.14 24.51
N ALA A 387 0.47 -18.33 23.91
CA ALA A 387 -0.72 -19.20 23.98
C ALA A 387 -0.99 -19.78 25.38
N SER A 388 -0.02 -19.70 26.30
CA SER A 388 -0.18 -20.17 27.69
C SER A 388 -0.84 -19.14 28.61
N TRP A 389 -0.65 -17.83 28.36
CA TRP A 389 -1.25 -16.75 29.17
C TRP A 389 -2.35 -15.96 28.44
N CYS A 390 -2.55 -16.20 27.15
CA CYS A 390 -3.62 -15.60 26.37
C CYS A 390 -4.38 -16.69 25.59
N GLU A 391 -5.71 -16.70 25.68
CA GLU A 391 -6.53 -17.71 25.02
C GLU A 391 -6.48 -17.56 23.49
N HIS A 392 -6.46 -16.30 23.00
CA HIS A 392 -6.39 -15.97 21.59
C HIS A 392 -5.30 -14.91 21.34
N PRO A 393 -4.00 -15.28 21.37
CA PRO A 393 -2.94 -14.33 21.13
C PRO A 393 -2.99 -13.83 19.67
N ILE A 394 -2.80 -12.53 19.46
CA ILE A 394 -2.71 -11.92 18.13
C ILE A 394 -1.24 -11.84 17.76
N ILE A 395 -0.85 -12.53 16.68
CA ILE A 395 0.54 -12.61 16.24
C ILE A 395 0.60 -12.29 14.74
N PHE A 396 1.12 -11.11 14.41
CA PHE A 396 1.18 -10.59 13.06
C PHE A 396 2.64 -10.44 12.58
N PRO A 397 3.21 -11.43 11.87
CA PRO A 397 4.51 -11.31 11.21
C PRO A 397 4.32 -10.55 9.89
N LEU A 398 4.59 -9.24 9.88
CA LEU A 398 4.26 -8.36 8.76
C LEU A 398 5.44 -8.06 7.84
N SER A 399 6.65 -8.55 8.14
CA SER A 399 7.81 -8.31 7.28
C SER A 399 7.68 -8.97 5.92
N ASN A 400 8.03 -8.24 4.86
CA ASN A 400 8.02 -8.67 3.47
C ASN A 400 9.43 -8.64 2.86
N PRO A 401 9.75 -9.50 1.89
CA PRO A 401 8.98 -10.65 1.40
C PRO A 401 8.94 -11.82 2.39
N THR A 402 8.33 -12.95 2.00
CA THR A 402 8.12 -14.14 2.86
C THR A 402 9.40 -14.62 3.55
N GLU A 403 10.53 -14.54 2.85
CA GLU A 403 11.85 -14.96 3.34
C GLU A 403 12.34 -14.12 4.53
N LEU A 404 11.80 -12.91 4.70
CA LEU A 404 12.12 -11.99 5.79
C LEU A 404 11.05 -11.96 6.89
N ALA A 405 9.96 -12.72 6.73
CA ALA A 405 8.90 -12.78 7.73
C ALA A 405 9.39 -13.41 9.04
N GLU A 406 8.95 -12.87 10.15
CA GLU A 406 9.33 -13.30 11.50
C GLU A 406 8.92 -14.75 11.80
N ALA A 407 7.84 -15.25 11.20
CA ALA A 407 7.41 -16.64 11.19
C ALA A 407 6.43 -16.88 10.03
N THR A 408 6.18 -18.14 9.71
CA THR A 408 5.09 -18.52 8.80
C THR A 408 3.76 -18.58 9.56
N ALA A 409 2.66 -18.34 8.86
CA ALA A 409 1.33 -18.51 9.46
C ALA A 409 1.09 -19.96 9.93
N GLU A 410 1.59 -20.94 9.16
CA GLU A 410 1.50 -22.37 9.47
C GLU A 410 2.19 -22.69 10.79
N ASP A 411 3.42 -22.21 11.01
CA ASP A 411 4.17 -22.42 12.25
C ASP A 411 3.43 -21.81 13.45
N ILE A 412 2.94 -20.55 13.31
CA ILE A 412 2.23 -19.88 14.40
C ILE A 412 0.95 -20.64 14.78
N ILE A 413 0.15 -21.09 13.81
CA ILE A 413 -1.07 -21.86 14.08
C ILE A 413 -0.72 -23.18 14.78
N LYS A 414 0.28 -23.92 14.29
CA LYS A 414 0.69 -25.20 14.90
C LYS A 414 1.26 -25.02 16.31
N TRP A 415 2.13 -24.04 16.52
CA TRP A 415 2.78 -23.81 17.82
C TRP A 415 1.81 -23.26 18.88
N SER A 416 0.77 -22.54 18.45
CA SER A 416 -0.29 -22.06 19.34
C SER A 416 -1.41 -23.06 19.59
N ASP A 417 -1.35 -24.26 19.02
CA ASP A 417 -2.45 -25.25 19.03
C ASP A 417 -3.76 -24.67 18.48
N GLY A 418 -3.67 -23.89 17.40
CA GLY A 418 -4.79 -23.26 16.72
C GLY A 418 -5.40 -22.05 17.45
N LYS A 419 -4.81 -21.57 18.53
CA LYS A 419 -5.33 -20.46 19.33
C LYS A 419 -5.02 -19.08 18.75
N ALA A 420 -3.87 -18.94 18.08
CA ALA A 420 -3.43 -17.64 17.60
C ALA A 420 -4.30 -17.11 16.47
N MET A 421 -4.54 -15.80 16.50
CA MET A 421 -5.10 -15.04 15.38
C MET A 421 -3.96 -14.45 14.58
N VAL A 422 -3.90 -14.79 13.30
CA VAL A 422 -2.73 -14.50 12.45
C VAL A 422 -3.14 -13.65 11.25
N ALA A 423 -2.34 -12.63 10.97
CA ALA A 423 -2.32 -11.92 9.69
C ALA A 423 -0.88 -11.73 9.23
N THR A 424 -0.67 -11.77 7.92
CA THR A 424 0.63 -11.63 7.27
C THR A 424 0.64 -10.43 6.33
N GLY A 425 1.81 -9.87 6.02
CA GLY A 425 1.92 -8.72 5.11
C GLY A 425 1.61 -9.06 3.65
N ILE A 426 1.82 -10.32 3.26
CA ILE A 426 1.52 -10.87 1.93
C ILE A 426 0.42 -11.95 2.05
N PRO A 427 -0.26 -12.30 0.94
CA PRO A 427 -1.23 -13.39 0.96
C PRO A 427 -0.60 -14.68 1.46
N ALA A 428 -1.31 -15.39 2.34
CA ALA A 428 -0.94 -16.71 2.83
C ALA A 428 -2.06 -17.72 2.54
N GLU A 429 -1.67 -18.93 2.17
CA GLU A 429 -2.64 -20.01 1.99
C GLU A 429 -3.31 -20.36 3.31
N PRO A 430 -4.58 -20.81 3.27
CA PRO A 430 -5.24 -21.34 4.46
C PRO A 430 -4.44 -22.49 5.10
N VAL A 431 -4.40 -22.53 6.42
CA VAL A 431 -3.66 -23.55 7.17
C VAL A 431 -4.62 -24.62 7.67
N GLU A 432 -4.37 -25.87 7.30
CA GLU A 432 -5.09 -27.03 7.81
C GLU A 432 -4.41 -27.56 9.08
N TYR A 433 -5.09 -27.50 10.22
CA TYR A 433 -4.57 -28.01 11.49
C TYR A 433 -5.68 -28.63 12.35
N ASN A 434 -5.47 -29.88 12.82
CA ASN A 434 -6.41 -30.63 13.64
C ASN A 434 -7.84 -30.72 13.06
N GLY A 435 -7.97 -30.78 11.72
CA GLY A 435 -9.28 -30.87 11.05
C GLY A 435 -10.02 -29.53 10.95
N VAL A 436 -9.34 -28.42 11.25
CA VAL A 436 -9.86 -27.05 11.11
C VAL A 436 -9.06 -26.31 10.04
N THR A 437 -9.77 -25.62 9.16
CA THR A 437 -9.17 -24.72 8.17
C THR A 437 -9.08 -23.30 8.75
N TYR A 438 -7.87 -22.80 8.92
CA TYR A 438 -7.59 -21.45 9.40
C TYR A 438 -7.35 -20.52 8.21
N VAL A 439 -8.27 -19.57 8.01
CA VAL A 439 -8.09 -18.50 7.01
C VAL A 439 -7.18 -17.43 7.61
N ILE A 440 -6.08 -17.17 6.95
CA ILE A 440 -5.07 -16.21 7.42
C ILE A 440 -5.44 -14.79 6.94
N GLY A 441 -5.43 -13.83 7.85
CA GLY A 441 -5.65 -12.43 7.51
C GLY A 441 -4.47 -11.86 6.70
N GLN A 442 -4.75 -10.89 5.86
CA GLN A 442 -3.72 -10.13 5.13
C GLN A 442 -3.72 -8.68 5.59
N ALA A 443 -2.57 -8.18 6.02
CA ALA A 443 -2.37 -6.77 6.37
C ALA A 443 -1.64 -6.04 5.23
N ASN A 444 -2.29 -5.98 4.06
CA ASN A 444 -1.82 -5.23 2.90
C ASN A 444 -2.63 -3.94 2.76
N ASN A 445 -1.95 -2.83 2.51
CA ASN A 445 -2.54 -1.51 2.40
C ASN A 445 -3.64 -1.42 1.33
N ALA A 446 -3.56 -2.26 0.27
CA ALA A 446 -4.58 -2.35 -0.77
C ALA A 446 -6.00 -2.68 -0.24
N LEU A 447 -6.09 -3.28 0.94
CA LEU A 447 -7.36 -3.61 1.58
C LEU A 447 -7.98 -2.42 2.35
N ILE A 448 -7.26 -1.32 2.54
CA ILE A 448 -7.74 -0.20 3.36
C ILE A 448 -7.75 1.15 2.64
N TYR A 449 -6.72 1.48 1.83
CA TYR A 449 -6.65 2.80 1.23
C TYR A 449 -7.83 3.13 0.29
N PRO A 450 -8.45 2.17 -0.44
CA PRO A 450 -9.63 2.50 -1.26
C PRO A 450 -10.79 3.02 -0.43
N GLY A 451 -11.05 2.40 0.73
CA GLY A 451 -12.09 2.84 1.66
C GLY A 451 -11.76 4.18 2.33
N LEU A 452 -10.48 4.47 2.59
CA LEU A 452 -10.06 5.77 3.12
C LEU A 452 -10.32 6.89 2.11
N GLY A 453 -9.94 6.71 0.85
CA GLY A 453 -10.18 7.71 -0.18
C GLY A 453 -11.65 7.90 -0.52
N LEU A 454 -12.49 6.87 -0.39
CA LEU A 454 -13.93 7.01 -0.58
C LEU A 454 -14.58 7.81 0.58
N GLY A 455 -14.05 7.66 1.80
CA GLY A 455 -14.58 8.32 3.00
C GLY A 455 -14.07 9.75 3.22
N SER A 456 -13.09 10.19 2.42
CA SER A 456 -12.49 11.54 2.51
C SER A 456 -13.22 12.53 1.63
#